data_4952a8c480de51f2a97258131bc2d9e5
#
_entry.id   4952a8c480de51f2a97258131bc2d9e5
#
_cell.length_a   1.000
_cell.length_b   1.000
_cell.length_c   1.000
_cell.angle_alpha   90.00
_cell.angle_beta   90.00
_cell.angle_gamma   90.00
#
_symmetry.space_group_name_H-M   'P 1'
#
loop_
_entity.id
_entity.type
_entity.pdbx_description
1 polymer ?
#
loop_
_entity_poly.entity_id
_entity_poly.type
_entity_poly.pdbx_seq_one_letter_code
_entity_poly.pdbx_strand_id
1 'polypeptide(L)'
;MKSNIRVRFAPSPTGPLHIGGLRTALYNYLFAKKNNGVFILRIEDTDQSRYVSNAEEYITDALDWCNIPFDEGPGKNEKFGPYRQSERKELYREYVDILIEKDKAYYAFDTSEELNTHRKQHEAAGKTFIYNWHNREKGRLKNSLVLTKEETKKKIEEGSNYVIRFKSPQDETLVLNDEIRGVITIDSNTLDDKVLFKSDGMPTYHLANIVDDHLMKISHVIRGEEWLPSMPLHVLLYNAFGWETPNFAHLPLILKPEGKGKLSKRDGDKLGFPVFPLEYTNEQTSEVSTGYRESGYFPDALINMLSLLGWNPGTEQELFTLEGLISSFGLSRVSKSGARFSLDKTKWFNQQYLQKKTDEQLAELYLTVLKTKNIQRLPSIDYIKS
;
A
#
# COMPACT_ATOMS: atom_id res chain seq x y z
N MET A 1 -19.26 21.90 8.08
CA MET A 1 -18.26 21.31 9.00
C MET A 1 -17.01 21.02 8.17
N LYS A 2 -15.81 21.47 8.59
CA LYS A 2 -14.58 21.07 7.91
C LYS A 2 -14.46 19.55 8.03
N SER A 3 -14.50 18.81 6.91
CA SER A 3 -14.23 17.38 6.92
C SER A 3 -12.83 17.18 7.51
N ASN A 4 -12.73 16.41 8.60
CA ASN A 4 -11.44 16.15 9.22
C ASN A 4 -10.69 15.17 8.32
N ILE A 5 -9.74 15.67 7.54
CA ILE A 5 -8.96 14.84 6.59
C ILE A 5 -8.15 13.83 7.38
N ARG A 6 -8.35 12.56 7.08
CA ARG A 6 -7.60 11.43 7.65
C ARG A 6 -7.20 10.50 6.52
N VAL A 7 -5.92 10.27 6.39
CA VAL A 7 -5.33 9.40 5.37
C VAL A 7 -4.37 8.41 6.02
N ARG A 8 -4.04 7.35 5.31
CA ARG A 8 -3.14 6.34 5.85
C ARG A 8 -2.14 5.85 4.80
N PHE A 9 -0.91 5.63 5.24
CA PHE A 9 0.03 4.71 4.61
C PHE A 9 -0.14 3.35 5.29
N ALA A 10 -0.40 2.32 4.50
CA ALA A 10 -0.78 1.00 5.02
C ALA A 10 0.07 -0.11 4.37
N PRO A 11 1.38 -0.15 4.68
CA PRO A 11 2.28 -1.15 4.12
C PRO A 11 2.10 -2.53 4.77
N SER A 12 2.32 -3.59 3.97
CA SER A 12 2.55 -4.93 4.51
C SER A 12 4.03 -5.10 4.84
N PRO A 13 4.40 -5.60 6.03
CA PRO A 13 5.78 -5.75 6.48
C PRO A 13 6.42 -7.02 5.88
N THR A 14 6.55 -7.08 4.55
CA THR A 14 7.04 -8.24 3.80
C THR A 14 8.45 -8.03 3.24
N GLY A 15 9.16 -6.99 3.71
CA GLY A 15 10.51 -6.61 3.32
C GLY A 15 10.72 -5.09 3.33
N PRO A 16 11.83 -4.60 2.80
CA PRO A 16 12.19 -3.19 2.84
C PRO A 16 11.21 -2.33 2.03
N LEU A 17 10.99 -1.11 2.50
CA LEU A 17 10.14 -0.14 1.82
C LEU A 17 10.78 0.31 0.49
N HIS A 18 10.13 0.00 -0.63
CA HIS A 18 10.54 0.48 -1.94
C HIS A 18 10.17 1.96 -2.13
N ILE A 19 10.94 2.73 -2.94
CA ILE A 19 10.63 4.15 -3.22
C ILE A 19 9.21 4.38 -3.75
N GLY A 20 8.58 3.39 -4.38
CA GLY A 20 7.17 3.45 -4.77
C GLY A 20 6.23 3.51 -3.56
N GLY A 21 6.51 2.74 -2.51
CA GLY A 21 5.80 2.81 -1.23
C GLY A 21 6.09 4.13 -0.51
N LEU A 22 7.36 4.55 -0.48
CA LEU A 22 7.75 5.83 0.11
C LEU A 22 7.04 7.02 -0.58
N ARG A 23 6.93 7.03 -1.92
CA ARG A 23 6.14 8.05 -2.64
C ARG A 23 4.67 8.03 -2.23
N THR A 24 4.09 6.85 -2.05
CA THR A 24 2.70 6.73 -1.57
C THR A 24 2.55 7.31 -0.17
N ALA A 25 3.48 7.04 0.74
CA ALA A 25 3.53 7.65 2.07
C ALA A 25 3.67 9.17 1.98
N LEU A 26 4.58 9.67 1.16
CA LEU A 26 4.81 11.10 0.94
C LEU A 26 3.53 11.81 0.46
N TYR A 27 2.82 11.26 -0.53
CA TYR A 27 1.62 11.91 -1.07
C TYR A 27 0.49 11.94 -0.03
N ASN A 28 0.33 10.88 0.77
CA ASN A 28 -0.58 10.88 1.92
C ASN A 28 -0.18 11.97 2.94
N TYR A 29 1.10 12.04 3.29
CA TYR A 29 1.63 13.05 4.21
C TYR A 29 1.38 14.47 3.71
N LEU A 30 1.78 14.78 2.47
CA LEU A 30 1.60 16.11 1.88
C LEU A 30 0.11 16.52 1.84
N PHE A 31 -0.76 15.58 1.45
CA PHE A 31 -2.20 15.81 1.41
C PHE A 31 -2.78 16.07 2.80
N ALA A 32 -2.40 15.26 3.80
CA ALA A 32 -2.82 15.45 5.18
C ALA A 32 -2.38 16.82 5.72
N LYS A 33 -1.08 17.13 5.62
CA LYS A 33 -0.52 18.36 6.20
C LYS A 33 -1.06 19.62 5.54
N LYS A 34 -1.24 19.63 4.23
CA LYS A 34 -1.88 20.75 3.52
C LYS A 34 -3.29 21.05 4.03
N ASN A 35 -4.03 20.02 4.38
CA ASN A 35 -5.42 20.13 4.82
C ASN A 35 -5.58 20.16 6.34
N ASN A 36 -4.51 20.33 7.10
CA ASN A 36 -4.49 20.25 8.57
C ASN A 36 -5.14 18.95 9.10
N GLY A 37 -4.91 17.85 8.36
CA GLY A 37 -5.43 16.52 8.62
C GLY A 37 -4.44 15.64 9.37
N VAL A 38 -4.77 14.36 9.44
CA VAL A 38 -4.02 13.32 10.17
C VAL A 38 -3.44 12.32 9.17
N PHE A 39 -2.14 12.02 9.29
CA PHE A 39 -1.43 10.98 8.57
C PHE A 39 -1.18 9.79 9.47
N ILE A 40 -1.71 8.63 9.10
CA ILE A 40 -1.71 7.39 9.89
C ILE A 40 -0.75 6.38 9.26
N LEU A 41 0.03 5.69 10.09
CA LEU A 41 0.73 4.46 9.71
C LEU A 41 -0.07 3.27 10.23
N ARG A 42 -0.49 2.36 9.34
CA ARG A 42 -1.13 1.09 9.67
C ARG A 42 -0.35 -0.06 9.08
N ILE A 43 0.00 -1.05 9.88
CA ILE A 43 0.73 -2.24 9.43
C ILE A 43 -0.28 -3.31 9.01
N GLU A 44 -0.24 -3.69 7.73
CA GLU A 44 -1.14 -4.71 7.16
C GLU A 44 -0.44 -6.07 7.12
N ASP A 45 -0.39 -6.72 8.27
CA ASP A 45 0.29 -7.99 8.54
C ASP A 45 -0.67 -9.20 8.67
N THR A 46 -1.80 -9.18 7.96
CA THR A 46 -2.77 -10.28 7.94
C THR A 46 -2.22 -11.58 7.33
N ASP A 47 -1.12 -11.49 6.56
CA ASP A 47 -0.41 -12.64 6.00
C ASP A 47 0.89 -12.88 6.76
N GLN A 48 0.79 -13.60 7.88
CA GLN A 48 1.91 -13.90 8.76
C GLN A 48 2.98 -14.81 8.10
N SER A 49 2.64 -15.53 7.03
CA SER A 49 3.61 -16.37 6.30
C SER A 49 4.65 -15.56 5.54
N ARG A 50 4.36 -14.28 5.24
CA ARG A 50 5.26 -13.35 4.55
C ARG A 50 5.83 -12.25 5.44
N TYR A 51 5.55 -12.33 6.74
CA TYR A 51 6.07 -11.36 7.70
C TYR A 51 7.60 -11.43 7.78
N VAL A 52 8.24 -10.25 7.78
CA VAL A 52 9.69 -10.09 7.96
C VAL A 52 9.93 -9.24 9.20
N SER A 53 10.69 -9.77 10.15
CA SER A 53 10.81 -9.25 11.54
C SER A 53 11.27 -7.79 11.62
N ASN A 54 12.18 -7.36 10.76
CA ASN A 54 12.73 -6.00 10.77
C ASN A 54 12.06 -5.02 9.79
N ALA A 55 11.02 -5.48 9.06
CA ALA A 55 10.40 -4.66 8.02
C ALA A 55 9.61 -3.48 8.58
N GLU A 56 8.95 -3.64 9.73
CA GLU A 56 8.20 -2.55 10.38
C GLU A 56 9.13 -1.45 10.90
N GLU A 57 10.22 -1.81 11.56
CA GLU A 57 11.26 -0.88 12.02
C GLU A 57 11.87 -0.14 10.82
N TYR A 58 12.22 -0.88 9.77
CA TYR A 58 12.72 -0.29 8.52
C TYR A 58 11.77 0.75 7.93
N ILE A 59 10.45 0.46 7.91
CA ILE A 59 9.44 1.40 7.40
C ILE A 59 9.45 2.69 8.24
N THR A 60 9.47 2.56 9.56
CA THR A 60 9.48 3.71 10.48
C THR A 60 10.75 4.54 10.30
N ASP A 61 11.91 3.91 10.28
CA ASP A 61 13.21 4.56 10.08
C ASP A 61 13.28 5.28 8.73
N ALA A 62 12.72 4.69 7.67
CA ALA A 62 12.67 5.32 6.37
C ALA A 62 11.79 6.57 6.35
N LEU A 63 10.65 6.55 7.05
CA LEU A 63 9.78 7.73 7.18
C LEU A 63 10.46 8.82 8.02
N ASP A 64 11.12 8.44 9.10
CA ASP A 64 11.85 9.37 10.00
C ASP A 64 13.04 10.01 9.26
N TRP A 65 13.84 9.22 8.55
CA TRP A 65 14.94 9.76 7.73
C TRP A 65 14.44 10.77 6.68
N CYS A 66 13.25 10.54 6.13
CA CYS A 66 12.64 11.43 5.15
C CYS A 66 11.88 12.62 5.75
N ASN A 67 11.86 12.81 7.07
CA ASN A 67 11.10 13.86 7.77
C ASN A 67 9.60 13.87 7.44
N ILE A 68 8.99 12.69 7.27
CA ILE A 68 7.54 12.52 7.04
C ILE A 68 6.90 11.67 8.15
N PRO A 69 6.93 12.16 9.42
CA PRO A 69 6.43 11.41 10.56
C PRO A 69 4.91 11.24 10.48
N PHE A 70 4.43 10.08 10.89
CA PHE A 70 2.99 9.84 11.06
C PHE A 70 2.49 10.47 12.39
N ASP A 71 1.20 10.79 12.44
CA ASP A 71 0.54 11.38 13.61
C ASP A 71 -0.04 10.29 14.52
N GLU A 72 -0.51 9.19 13.94
CA GLU A 72 -1.08 8.01 14.61
C GLU A 72 -0.48 6.74 13.98
N GLY A 73 -0.22 5.73 14.80
CA GLY A 73 0.35 4.47 14.33
C GLY A 73 0.87 3.61 15.48
N PRO A 74 1.56 2.49 15.20
CA PRO A 74 2.13 1.64 16.24
C PRO A 74 3.00 2.44 17.21
N GLY A 75 2.68 2.35 18.51
CA GLY A 75 3.42 3.06 19.57
C GLY A 75 3.21 4.58 19.61
N LYS A 76 2.28 5.13 18.83
CA LYS A 76 2.02 6.57 18.79
C LYS A 76 0.53 6.88 18.63
N ASN A 77 -0.07 7.51 19.64
CA ASN A 77 -1.48 7.94 19.66
C ASN A 77 -2.47 6.80 19.33
N GLU A 78 -2.68 5.92 20.28
CA GLU A 78 -3.49 4.69 20.15
C GLU A 78 -5.02 4.90 20.10
N LYS A 79 -5.50 6.11 19.81
CA LYS A 79 -6.94 6.46 19.86
C LYS A 79 -7.83 5.54 19.03
N PHE A 80 -7.38 5.11 17.85
CA PHE A 80 -8.09 4.22 16.94
C PHE A 80 -7.36 2.88 16.77
N GLY A 81 -6.35 2.62 17.61
CA GLY A 81 -5.55 1.40 17.59
C GLY A 81 -6.32 0.14 18.00
N PRO A 82 -5.63 -1.00 18.03
CA PRO A 82 -4.24 -1.14 17.60
C PRO A 82 -4.08 -0.92 16.10
N TYR A 83 -2.86 -0.50 15.67
CA TYR A 83 -2.56 -0.19 14.25
C TYR A 83 -1.84 -1.32 13.51
N ARG A 84 -1.71 -2.50 14.12
CA ARG A 84 -1.32 -3.75 13.44
C ARG A 84 -2.56 -4.61 13.24
N GLN A 85 -2.77 -5.09 12.03
CA GLN A 85 -3.98 -5.87 11.69
C GLN A 85 -4.01 -7.23 12.39
N SER A 86 -2.86 -7.85 12.65
CA SER A 86 -2.77 -9.08 13.42
C SER A 86 -3.32 -8.96 14.85
N GLU A 87 -3.25 -7.78 15.45
CA GLU A 87 -3.77 -7.48 16.79
C GLU A 87 -5.29 -7.24 16.84
N ARG A 88 -5.96 -7.26 15.67
CA ARG A 88 -7.39 -6.93 15.49
C ARG A 88 -8.24 -8.13 15.04
N LYS A 89 -7.70 -9.34 15.11
CA LYS A 89 -8.31 -10.58 14.56
C LYS A 89 -9.78 -10.77 14.96
N GLU A 90 -10.09 -10.66 16.25
CA GLU A 90 -11.45 -10.88 16.78
C GLU A 90 -12.45 -9.87 16.20
N LEU A 91 -12.03 -8.63 16.03
CA LEU A 91 -12.84 -7.59 15.45
C LEU A 91 -13.31 -7.94 14.02
N TYR A 92 -12.42 -8.47 13.18
CA TYR A 92 -12.78 -8.81 11.79
C TYR A 92 -13.80 -9.95 11.72
N ARG A 93 -13.82 -10.83 12.71
CA ARG A 93 -14.81 -11.91 12.80
C ARG A 93 -16.22 -11.33 12.98
N GLU A 94 -16.38 -10.36 13.85
CA GLU A 94 -17.68 -9.71 14.08
C GLU A 94 -18.21 -9.07 12.78
N TYR A 95 -17.36 -8.41 12.02
CA TYR A 95 -17.77 -7.74 10.78
C TYR A 95 -18.10 -8.71 9.65
N VAL A 96 -17.40 -9.84 9.53
CA VAL A 96 -17.76 -10.82 8.50
C VAL A 96 -19.08 -11.52 8.84
N ASP A 97 -19.39 -11.75 10.11
CA ASP A 97 -20.65 -12.31 10.55
C ASP A 97 -21.83 -11.37 10.23
N ILE A 98 -21.66 -10.05 10.40
CA ILE A 98 -22.65 -9.04 9.95
C ILE A 98 -22.94 -9.17 8.44
N LEU A 99 -21.91 -9.41 7.60
CA LEU A 99 -22.14 -9.59 6.17
C LEU A 99 -22.90 -10.87 5.86
N ILE A 100 -22.69 -11.95 6.62
CA ILE A 100 -23.46 -13.19 6.48
C ILE A 100 -24.91 -12.96 6.87
N GLU A 101 -25.17 -12.31 8.01
CA GLU A 101 -26.53 -11.99 8.48
C GLU A 101 -27.30 -11.13 7.47
N LYS A 102 -26.62 -10.22 6.80
CA LYS A 102 -27.19 -9.35 5.74
C LYS A 102 -27.29 -10.03 4.36
N ASP A 103 -27.01 -11.33 4.24
CA ASP A 103 -26.94 -12.08 2.96
C ASP A 103 -25.98 -11.42 1.93
N LYS A 104 -24.88 -10.79 2.41
CA LYS A 104 -23.82 -10.20 1.59
C LYS A 104 -22.54 -11.02 1.56
N ALA A 105 -22.48 -12.09 2.38
CA ALA A 105 -21.39 -13.07 2.38
C ALA A 105 -21.93 -14.47 2.67
N TYR A 106 -21.16 -15.49 2.37
CA TYR A 106 -21.56 -16.88 2.53
C TYR A 106 -20.37 -17.81 2.76
N TYR A 107 -20.62 -18.96 3.39
CA TYR A 107 -19.61 -20.00 3.61
C TYR A 107 -19.34 -20.80 2.33
N ALA A 108 -18.06 -21.05 2.04
CA ALA A 108 -17.61 -21.88 0.93
C ALA A 108 -16.66 -22.96 1.44
N PHE A 109 -16.93 -24.21 1.09
CA PHE A 109 -16.27 -25.42 1.60
C PHE A 109 -15.42 -26.12 0.53
N ASP A 110 -15.28 -25.51 -0.65
CA ASP A 110 -14.46 -26.06 -1.74
C ASP A 110 -12.98 -26.07 -1.35
N THR A 111 -12.29 -27.19 -1.62
CA THR A 111 -10.84 -27.28 -1.44
C THR A 111 -10.08 -26.61 -2.59
N SER A 112 -8.80 -26.36 -2.39
CA SER A 112 -7.92 -25.80 -3.44
C SER A 112 -7.84 -26.74 -4.65
N GLU A 113 -7.83 -28.06 -4.45
CA GLU A 113 -7.80 -29.07 -5.51
C GLU A 113 -9.09 -29.06 -6.32
N GLU A 114 -10.25 -28.96 -5.67
CA GLU A 114 -11.56 -28.87 -6.33
C GLU A 114 -11.64 -27.61 -7.19
N LEU A 115 -11.25 -26.45 -6.63
CA LEU A 115 -11.21 -25.20 -7.38
C LEU A 115 -10.22 -25.24 -8.56
N ASN A 116 -9.07 -25.90 -8.42
CA ASN A 116 -8.13 -26.10 -9.51
C ASN A 116 -8.71 -27.00 -10.61
N THR A 117 -9.48 -28.02 -10.24
CA THR A 117 -10.19 -28.87 -11.19
C THR A 117 -11.20 -28.06 -11.99
N HIS A 118 -11.99 -27.20 -11.35
CA HIS A 118 -12.93 -26.29 -12.02
C HIS A 118 -12.21 -25.32 -12.97
N ARG A 119 -11.06 -24.74 -12.55
CA ARG A 119 -10.26 -23.86 -13.42
C ARG A 119 -9.78 -24.58 -14.68
N LYS A 120 -9.21 -25.78 -14.55
CA LYS A 120 -8.73 -26.58 -15.70
C LYS A 120 -9.87 -26.97 -16.66
N GLN A 121 -11.05 -27.31 -16.14
CA GLN A 121 -12.22 -27.63 -16.97
C GLN A 121 -12.69 -26.42 -17.79
N HIS A 122 -12.72 -25.22 -17.18
CA HIS A 122 -13.10 -24.00 -17.90
C HIS A 122 -12.06 -23.60 -18.92
N GLU A 123 -10.78 -23.70 -18.58
CA GLU A 123 -9.66 -23.42 -19.49
C GLU A 123 -9.67 -24.36 -20.72
N ALA A 124 -9.91 -25.65 -20.53
CA ALA A 124 -10.09 -26.62 -21.60
C ALA A 124 -11.27 -26.27 -22.52
N ALA A 125 -12.28 -25.59 -22.01
CA ALA A 125 -13.43 -25.08 -22.76
C ALA A 125 -13.21 -23.65 -23.34
N GLY A 126 -11.99 -23.10 -23.26
CA GLY A 126 -11.66 -21.75 -23.72
C GLY A 126 -12.31 -20.63 -22.87
N LYS A 127 -12.64 -20.91 -21.60
CA LYS A 127 -13.30 -19.96 -20.66
C LYS A 127 -12.45 -19.74 -19.43
N THR A 128 -12.60 -18.57 -18.79
CA THR A 128 -12.03 -18.30 -17.47
C THR A 128 -13.03 -18.72 -16.37
N PHE A 129 -12.56 -19.48 -15.39
CA PHE A 129 -13.37 -19.78 -14.21
C PHE A 129 -13.38 -18.55 -13.29
N ILE A 130 -14.56 -18.07 -12.94
CA ILE A 130 -14.79 -17.02 -11.94
C ILE A 130 -15.75 -17.58 -10.90
N TYR A 131 -15.38 -17.50 -9.63
CA TYR A 131 -16.27 -17.88 -8.55
C TYR A 131 -17.28 -16.76 -8.29
N ASN A 132 -18.42 -16.79 -8.97
CA ASN A 132 -19.46 -15.76 -8.88
C ASN A 132 -20.86 -16.35 -9.16
N TRP A 133 -21.85 -15.51 -9.38
CA TRP A 133 -23.22 -15.89 -9.61
C TRP A 133 -23.42 -16.91 -10.75
N HIS A 134 -22.56 -16.95 -11.77
CA HIS A 134 -22.61 -17.95 -12.84
C HIS A 134 -22.39 -19.37 -12.35
N ASN A 135 -21.61 -19.55 -11.29
CA ASN A 135 -21.14 -20.85 -10.84
C ASN A 135 -21.58 -21.20 -9.41
N ARG A 136 -21.72 -20.21 -8.50
CA ARG A 136 -21.93 -20.44 -7.06
C ARG A 136 -23.19 -21.20 -6.71
N GLU A 137 -24.27 -21.08 -7.52
CA GLU A 137 -25.57 -21.71 -7.25
C GLU A 137 -25.88 -22.90 -8.17
N LYS A 138 -24.92 -23.36 -9.00
CA LYS A 138 -25.15 -24.43 -10.00
C LYS A 138 -24.80 -25.84 -9.49
N GLY A 139 -24.73 -26.06 -8.19
CA GLY A 139 -24.53 -27.38 -7.59
C GLY A 139 -23.16 -28.04 -7.80
N ARG A 140 -22.22 -27.34 -8.45
CA ARG A 140 -20.85 -27.81 -8.68
C ARG A 140 -19.87 -27.36 -7.62
N LEU A 141 -20.23 -26.28 -6.91
CA LEU A 141 -19.45 -25.68 -5.83
C LEU A 141 -20.12 -25.98 -4.49
N LYS A 142 -19.32 -26.19 -3.46
CA LYS A 142 -19.76 -26.56 -2.12
C LYS A 142 -19.85 -25.31 -1.25
N ASN A 143 -21.01 -24.69 -1.19
CA ASN A 143 -21.20 -23.47 -0.40
C ASN A 143 -22.60 -23.40 0.23
N SER A 144 -22.78 -22.49 1.18
CA SER A 144 -24.02 -22.35 1.94
C SER A 144 -25.20 -21.77 1.14
N LEU A 145 -25.01 -21.38 -0.14
CA LEU A 145 -26.10 -20.96 -1.01
C LEU A 145 -26.82 -22.15 -1.69
N VAL A 146 -26.12 -23.30 -1.79
CA VAL A 146 -26.66 -24.55 -2.35
C VAL A 146 -26.94 -25.63 -1.29
N LEU A 147 -26.35 -25.51 -0.12
CA LEU A 147 -26.62 -26.36 1.04
C LEU A 147 -27.79 -25.82 1.84
N THR A 148 -28.51 -26.70 2.53
CA THR A 148 -29.51 -26.29 3.55
C THR A 148 -28.80 -25.62 4.74
N LYS A 149 -29.58 -24.88 5.55
CA LYS A 149 -29.05 -24.29 6.79
C LYS A 149 -28.54 -25.33 7.76
N GLU A 150 -29.24 -26.46 7.85
CA GLU A 150 -28.90 -27.60 8.70
C GLU A 150 -27.59 -28.26 8.25
N GLU A 151 -27.42 -28.50 6.94
CA GLU A 151 -26.18 -29.04 6.37
C GLU A 151 -25.01 -28.11 6.57
N THR A 152 -25.20 -26.82 6.36
CA THR A 152 -24.17 -25.78 6.57
C THR A 152 -23.75 -25.78 8.03
N LYS A 153 -24.70 -25.73 8.97
CA LYS A 153 -24.44 -25.75 10.40
C LYS A 153 -23.70 -27.01 10.83
N LYS A 154 -24.15 -28.18 10.38
CA LYS A 154 -23.51 -29.47 10.64
C LYS A 154 -22.05 -29.49 10.19
N LYS A 155 -21.76 -29.01 8.97
CA LYS A 155 -20.37 -28.90 8.44
C LYS A 155 -19.48 -28.03 9.32
N ILE A 156 -19.99 -26.88 9.77
CA ILE A 156 -19.24 -25.98 10.65
C ILE A 156 -18.98 -26.61 12.01
N GLU A 157 -19.99 -27.26 12.62
CA GLU A 157 -19.89 -27.94 13.93
C GLU A 157 -18.97 -29.16 13.88
N GLU A 158 -18.91 -29.87 12.76
CA GLU A 158 -17.99 -30.99 12.50
C GLU A 158 -16.54 -30.54 12.22
N GLY A 159 -16.28 -29.22 12.21
CA GLY A 159 -14.93 -28.65 11.97
C GLY A 159 -14.46 -28.69 10.52
N SER A 160 -15.40 -28.78 9.55
CA SER A 160 -15.03 -28.68 8.14
C SER A 160 -14.35 -27.36 7.85
N ASN A 161 -13.22 -27.38 7.12
CA ASN A 161 -12.56 -26.17 6.66
C ASN A 161 -13.48 -25.37 5.74
N TYR A 162 -13.55 -24.08 5.95
CA TYR A 162 -14.31 -23.16 5.11
C TYR A 162 -13.60 -21.81 4.96
N VAL A 163 -13.99 -21.09 3.94
CA VAL A 163 -13.71 -19.66 3.79
C VAL A 163 -15.03 -18.91 3.70
N ILE A 164 -15.03 -17.60 3.99
CA ILE A 164 -16.21 -16.76 3.79
C ILE A 164 -15.93 -15.89 2.57
N ARG A 165 -16.88 -15.93 1.61
CA ARG A 165 -16.80 -15.16 0.36
C ARG A 165 -17.82 -14.05 0.35
N PHE A 166 -17.44 -12.93 -0.29
CA PHE A 166 -18.39 -11.86 -0.62
C PHE A 166 -19.39 -12.37 -1.67
N LYS A 167 -20.65 -12.01 -1.53
CA LYS A 167 -21.71 -12.30 -2.52
C LYS A 167 -21.85 -11.12 -3.47
N SER A 168 -21.09 -11.14 -4.56
CA SER A 168 -21.13 -10.09 -5.57
C SER A 168 -22.52 -9.97 -6.20
N PRO A 169 -23.02 -8.75 -6.46
CA PRO A 169 -24.30 -8.54 -7.11
C PRO A 169 -24.28 -9.03 -8.55
N GLN A 170 -25.47 -9.28 -9.11
CA GLN A 170 -25.68 -9.71 -10.48
C GLN A 170 -26.36 -8.57 -11.25
N ASP A 171 -26.01 -8.42 -12.54
CA ASP A 171 -26.64 -7.51 -13.50
C ASP A 171 -26.70 -6.03 -13.05
N GLU A 172 -25.69 -5.61 -12.29
CA GLU A 172 -25.54 -4.22 -11.85
C GLU A 172 -24.38 -3.53 -12.58
N THR A 173 -24.57 -2.26 -12.90
CA THR A 173 -23.52 -1.38 -13.37
C THR A 173 -23.01 -0.53 -12.22
N LEU A 174 -21.77 -0.74 -11.84
CA LEU A 174 -21.11 0.01 -10.77
C LEU A 174 -20.45 1.25 -11.35
N VAL A 175 -20.81 2.43 -10.84
CA VAL A 175 -20.21 3.72 -11.19
C VAL A 175 -19.34 4.16 -10.01
N LEU A 176 -18.03 4.18 -10.22
CA LEU A 176 -17.02 4.45 -9.21
C LEU A 176 -16.34 5.78 -9.52
N ASN A 177 -16.11 6.60 -8.51
CA ASN A 177 -15.41 7.87 -8.65
C ASN A 177 -14.03 7.80 -8.02
N ASP A 178 -13.00 8.09 -8.81
CA ASP A 178 -11.62 8.21 -8.35
C ASP A 178 -11.10 9.62 -8.63
N GLU A 179 -10.49 10.27 -7.64
CA GLU A 179 -10.08 11.68 -7.77
C GLU A 179 -9.00 11.90 -8.84
N ILE A 180 -8.23 10.86 -9.17
CA ILE A 180 -7.16 10.93 -10.19
C ILE A 180 -7.65 10.33 -11.50
N ARG A 181 -8.28 9.14 -11.46
CA ARG A 181 -8.69 8.39 -12.66
C ARG A 181 -10.00 8.90 -13.27
N GLY A 182 -10.82 9.58 -12.47
CA GLY A 182 -12.17 10.01 -12.83
C GLY A 182 -13.21 8.91 -12.66
N VAL A 183 -14.26 8.95 -13.45
CA VAL A 183 -15.34 7.97 -13.39
C VAL A 183 -14.93 6.66 -14.05
N ILE A 184 -15.17 5.55 -13.35
CA ILE A 184 -14.88 4.19 -13.79
C ILE A 184 -16.17 3.39 -13.73
N THR A 185 -16.56 2.76 -14.83
CA THR A 185 -17.75 1.93 -14.92
C THR A 185 -17.39 0.47 -15.03
N ILE A 186 -17.95 -0.37 -14.17
CA ILE A 186 -17.69 -1.81 -14.08
C ILE A 186 -19.00 -2.57 -14.12
N ASP A 187 -19.05 -3.64 -14.92
CA ASP A 187 -20.13 -4.62 -14.89
C ASP A 187 -19.89 -5.59 -13.72
N SER A 188 -20.85 -5.68 -12.79
CA SER A 188 -20.76 -6.58 -11.63
C SER A 188 -20.61 -8.05 -12.01
N ASN A 189 -21.08 -8.44 -13.19
CA ASN A 189 -20.98 -9.81 -13.69
C ASN A 189 -19.54 -10.26 -13.95
N THR A 190 -18.59 -9.32 -14.04
CA THR A 190 -17.17 -9.61 -14.19
C THR A 190 -16.44 -9.83 -12.86
N LEU A 191 -17.11 -9.55 -11.74
CA LEU A 191 -16.51 -9.66 -10.41
C LEU A 191 -16.50 -11.10 -9.91
N ASP A 192 -15.43 -11.43 -9.19
CA ASP A 192 -15.25 -12.68 -8.45
C ASP A 192 -15.75 -12.49 -7.01
N ASP A 193 -16.47 -13.49 -6.46
CA ASP A 193 -16.82 -13.55 -5.05
C ASP A 193 -15.57 -13.78 -4.21
N LYS A 194 -14.83 -12.69 -3.96
CA LYS A 194 -13.54 -12.75 -3.26
C LYS A 194 -13.68 -13.33 -1.86
N VAL A 195 -12.69 -14.10 -1.45
CA VAL A 195 -12.57 -14.54 -0.06
C VAL A 195 -12.35 -13.31 0.82
N LEU A 196 -13.18 -13.17 1.84
CA LEU A 196 -13.10 -12.13 2.86
C LEU A 196 -12.43 -12.63 4.14
N PHE A 197 -12.68 -13.90 4.48
CA PHE A 197 -12.19 -14.50 5.71
C PHE A 197 -11.65 -15.91 5.40
N LYS A 198 -10.44 -16.19 5.84
CA LYS A 198 -9.68 -17.41 5.54
C LYS A 198 -9.99 -18.51 6.56
N SER A 199 -9.67 -19.75 6.20
CA SER A 199 -9.85 -20.93 7.08
C SER A 199 -8.91 -20.92 8.31
N ASP A 200 -7.84 -20.13 8.30
CA ASP A 200 -6.95 -19.91 9.45
C ASP A 200 -7.51 -18.92 10.48
N GLY A 201 -8.71 -18.39 10.23
CA GLY A 201 -9.36 -17.41 11.09
C GLY A 201 -8.83 -15.98 10.93
N MET A 202 -8.10 -15.69 9.86
CA MET A 202 -7.65 -14.35 9.54
C MET A 202 -8.46 -13.75 8.37
N PRO A 203 -8.72 -12.43 8.38
CA PRO A 203 -9.33 -11.77 7.24
C PRO A 203 -8.36 -11.76 6.05
N THR A 204 -8.90 -11.60 4.86
CA THR A 204 -8.09 -11.15 3.73
C THR A 204 -7.90 -9.63 3.80
N TYR A 205 -6.94 -9.13 3.02
CA TYR A 205 -6.73 -7.70 2.81
C TYR A 205 -8.05 -6.94 2.56
N HIS A 206 -8.94 -7.49 1.75
CA HIS A 206 -10.17 -6.81 1.36
C HIS A 206 -11.08 -6.47 2.56
N LEU A 207 -11.31 -7.41 3.45
CA LEU A 207 -12.14 -7.17 4.65
C LEU A 207 -11.41 -6.28 5.66
N ALA A 208 -10.17 -6.63 5.99
CA ALA A 208 -9.40 -5.90 7.00
C ALA A 208 -9.24 -4.43 6.64
N ASN A 209 -8.89 -4.12 5.39
CA ASN A 209 -8.71 -2.77 4.91
C ASN A 209 -9.97 -1.90 5.07
N ILE A 210 -11.15 -2.43 4.69
CA ILE A 210 -12.42 -1.71 4.76
C ILE A 210 -12.86 -1.46 6.21
N VAL A 211 -12.76 -2.49 7.04
CA VAL A 211 -13.13 -2.39 8.46
C VAL A 211 -12.24 -1.35 9.17
N ASP A 212 -10.94 -1.41 8.94
CA ASP A 212 -10.00 -0.49 9.56
C ASP A 212 -10.16 0.94 9.04
N ASP A 213 -10.31 1.13 7.74
CA ASP A 213 -10.53 2.45 7.16
C ASP A 213 -11.80 3.10 7.75
N HIS A 214 -12.88 2.33 7.93
CA HIS A 214 -14.10 2.81 8.59
C HIS A 214 -13.87 3.17 10.05
N LEU A 215 -13.28 2.26 10.85
CA LEU A 215 -13.09 2.46 12.28
C LEU A 215 -12.07 3.55 12.59
N MET A 216 -11.02 3.69 11.76
CA MET A 216 -10.00 4.74 11.87
C MET A 216 -10.46 6.06 11.24
N LYS A 217 -11.71 6.12 10.73
CA LYS A 217 -12.32 7.32 10.13
C LYS A 217 -11.53 7.87 8.95
N ILE A 218 -11.02 6.99 8.09
CA ILE A 218 -10.29 7.39 6.89
C ILE A 218 -11.23 8.11 5.92
N SER A 219 -10.86 9.31 5.52
CA SER A 219 -11.62 10.14 4.60
C SER A 219 -11.20 9.97 3.14
N HIS A 220 -9.90 9.69 2.91
CA HIS A 220 -9.32 9.51 1.57
C HIS A 220 -8.40 8.30 1.57
N VAL A 221 -8.58 7.43 0.58
CA VAL A 221 -7.76 6.24 0.32
C VAL A 221 -6.83 6.56 -0.84
N ILE A 222 -5.63 7.07 -0.51
CA ILE A 222 -4.58 7.38 -1.49
C ILE A 222 -3.62 6.20 -1.52
N ARG A 223 -3.56 5.47 -2.68
CA ARG A 223 -2.76 4.24 -2.82
C ARG A 223 -2.32 4.02 -4.27
N GLY A 224 -1.42 3.07 -4.52
CA GLY A 224 -0.96 2.74 -5.86
C GLY A 224 -2.06 2.16 -6.76
N GLU A 225 -1.98 2.42 -8.07
CA GLU A 225 -2.97 1.95 -9.06
C GLU A 225 -3.04 0.43 -9.22
N GLU A 226 -2.06 -0.31 -8.71
CA GLU A 226 -2.12 -1.77 -8.63
C GLU A 226 -3.32 -2.28 -7.84
N TRP A 227 -3.88 -1.44 -6.96
CA TRP A 227 -5.08 -1.71 -6.16
C TRP A 227 -6.38 -1.25 -6.80
N LEU A 228 -6.33 -0.59 -7.96
CA LEU A 228 -7.53 -0.14 -8.68
C LEU A 228 -8.51 -1.28 -8.98
N PRO A 229 -8.07 -2.50 -9.38
CA PRO A 229 -8.97 -3.64 -9.56
C PRO A 229 -9.73 -4.09 -8.31
N SER A 230 -9.28 -3.70 -7.12
CA SER A 230 -9.97 -3.99 -5.85
C SER A 230 -11.03 -2.95 -5.48
N MET A 231 -11.04 -1.79 -6.12
CA MET A 231 -11.97 -0.69 -5.80
C MET A 231 -13.45 -1.09 -5.92
N PRO A 232 -13.90 -1.85 -6.95
CA PRO A 232 -15.28 -2.27 -7.04
C PRO A 232 -15.75 -3.07 -5.82
N LEU A 233 -14.95 -4.08 -5.41
CA LEU A 233 -15.24 -4.87 -4.23
C LEU A 233 -15.28 -4.01 -2.96
N HIS A 234 -14.32 -3.07 -2.82
CA HIS A 234 -14.25 -2.21 -1.64
C HIS A 234 -15.50 -1.32 -1.53
N VAL A 235 -15.94 -0.69 -2.62
CA VAL A 235 -17.17 0.11 -2.64
C VAL A 235 -18.40 -0.76 -2.32
N LEU A 236 -18.48 -1.97 -2.88
CA LEU A 236 -19.57 -2.90 -2.56
C LEU A 236 -19.58 -3.32 -1.09
N LEU A 237 -18.42 -3.46 -0.45
CA LEU A 237 -18.30 -3.76 0.99
C LEU A 237 -18.78 -2.57 1.84
N TYR A 238 -18.39 -1.33 1.52
CA TYR A 238 -18.92 -0.14 2.20
C TYR A 238 -20.45 -0.09 2.10
N ASN A 239 -21.00 -0.30 0.91
CA ASN A 239 -22.43 -0.34 0.69
C ASN A 239 -23.13 -1.46 1.46
N ALA A 240 -22.54 -2.67 1.50
CA ALA A 240 -23.08 -3.82 2.22
C ALA A 240 -23.15 -3.58 3.73
N PHE A 241 -22.16 -2.88 4.29
CA PHE A 241 -22.20 -2.45 5.68
C PHE A 241 -23.17 -1.29 5.92
N GLY A 242 -23.51 -0.50 4.91
CA GLY A 242 -24.26 0.75 5.03
C GLY A 242 -23.36 1.92 5.49
N TRP A 243 -22.08 1.86 5.19
CA TRP A 243 -21.10 2.88 5.53
C TRP A 243 -20.87 3.88 4.41
N GLU A 244 -20.49 5.10 4.77
CA GLU A 244 -20.04 6.09 3.79
C GLU A 244 -18.72 5.65 3.18
N THR A 245 -18.62 5.69 1.86
CA THR A 245 -17.42 5.35 1.11
C THR A 245 -16.43 6.50 1.16
N PRO A 246 -15.15 6.27 1.54
CA PRO A 246 -14.11 7.30 1.47
C PRO A 246 -13.82 7.69 0.02
N ASN A 247 -13.24 8.87 -0.19
CA ASN A 247 -12.73 9.27 -1.49
C ASN A 247 -11.53 8.39 -1.89
N PHE A 248 -11.52 7.89 -3.12
CA PHE A 248 -10.42 7.09 -3.65
C PHE A 248 -9.52 7.93 -4.57
N ALA A 249 -8.22 7.72 -4.46
CA ALA A 249 -7.21 8.31 -5.32
C ALA A 249 -6.11 7.29 -5.65
N HIS A 250 -6.12 6.74 -6.87
CA HIS A 250 -5.16 5.73 -7.30
C HIS A 250 -3.98 6.37 -8.04
N LEU A 251 -2.83 6.37 -7.37
CA LEU A 251 -1.57 6.94 -7.84
C LEU A 251 -0.99 6.14 -9.02
N PRO A 252 -0.43 6.81 -10.05
CA PRO A 252 0.19 6.12 -11.16
C PRO A 252 1.44 5.34 -10.74
N LEU A 253 1.78 4.28 -11.48
CA LEU A 253 3.01 3.53 -11.24
C LEU A 253 4.26 4.40 -11.46
N ILE A 254 5.32 4.10 -10.70
CA ILE A 254 6.67 4.48 -11.09
C ILE A 254 7.14 3.46 -12.13
N LEU A 255 7.38 3.93 -13.35
CA LEU A 255 7.85 3.09 -14.43
C LEU A 255 9.38 3.02 -14.43
N LYS A 256 9.92 1.90 -14.86
CA LYS A 256 11.36 1.73 -15.02
C LYS A 256 11.95 2.69 -16.06
N PRO A 257 13.25 3.03 -15.97
CA PRO A 257 13.91 3.96 -16.90
C PRO A 257 13.74 3.58 -18.35
N GLU A 258 13.86 2.29 -18.64
CA GLU A 258 13.81 1.73 -19.98
C GLU A 258 12.72 0.66 -20.12
N GLY A 259 12.12 0.58 -21.30
CA GLY A 259 11.08 -0.41 -21.61
C GLY A 259 9.74 -0.11 -20.94
N LYS A 260 8.93 -1.16 -20.74
CA LYS A 260 7.58 -1.08 -20.15
C LYS A 260 7.53 -1.75 -18.78
N GLY A 261 6.67 -1.28 -17.90
CA GLY A 261 6.35 -1.88 -16.61
C GLY A 261 6.84 -1.10 -15.39
N LYS A 262 6.43 -1.58 -14.21
CA LYS A 262 6.72 -0.99 -12.90
C LYS A 262 8.20 -1.15 -12.56
N LEU A 263 8.79 -0.10 -11.97
CA LEU A 263 10.14 -0.13 -11.42
C LEU A 263 10.25 -1.19 -10.31
N SER A 264 11.30 -1.99 -10.36
CA SER A 264 11.57 -3.08 -9.42
C SER A 264 13.00 -3.07 -8.88
N LYS A 265 13.28 -3.84 -7.81
CA LYS A 265 14.65 -4.05 -7.30
C LYS A 265 15.59 -4.50 -8.41
N ARG A 266 15.16 -5.47 -9.24
CA ARG A 266 15.99 -6.00 -10.36
C ARG A 266 16.42 -4.93 -11.36
N ASP A 267 15.60 -3.90 -11.57
CA ASP A 267 15.95 -2.80 -12.47
C ASP A 267 17.03 -1.92 -11.81
N GLY A 268 16.94 -1.67 -10.50
CA GLY A 268 17.97 -0.97 -9.74
C GLY A 268 19.30 -1.72 -9.72
N ASP A 269 19.28 -3.01 -9.41
CA ASP A 269 20.47 -3.87 -9.40
C ASP A 269 21.16 -3.89 -10.78
N LYS A 270 20.38 -4.01 -11.86
CA LYS A 270 20.89 -4.03 -13.23
C LYS A 270 21.52 -2.72 -13.67
N LEU A 271 20.94 -1.59 -13.27
CA LEU A 271 21.32 -0.26 -13.74
C LEU A 271 22.18 0.51 -12.69
N GLY A 272 22.48 -0.12 -11.54
CA GLY A 272 23.39 0.41 -10.54
C GLY A 272 22.84 1.60 -9.75
N PHE A 273 21.55 1.59 -9.39
CA PHE A 273 20.96 2.61 -8.53
C PHE A 273 20.08 2.01 -7.42
N PRO A 274 20.00 2.65 -6.24
CA PRO A 274 19.17 2.16 -5.15
C PRO A 274 17.68 2.34 -5.45
N VAL A 275 16.87 1.42 -4.93
CA VAL A 275 15.40 1.50 -4.97
C VAL A 275 14.78 1.54 -3.58
N PHE A 276 15.62 1.53 -2.55
CA PHE A 276 15.24 1.60 -1.14
C PHE A 276 15.77 2.90 -0.51
N PRO A 277 15.03 3.54 0.40
CA PRO A 277 15.52 4.74 1.08
C PRO A 277 16.75 4.50 1.94
N LEU A 278 16.82 3.38 2.65
CA LEU A 278 17.89 2.97 3.55
C LEU A 278 18.47 1.63 3.10
N GLU A 279 19.69 1.32 3.55
CA GLU A 279 20.30 -0.01 3.39
C GLU A 279 19.43 -1.08 4.06
N TYR A 280 19.35 -2.23 3.44
CA TYR A 280 18.61 -3.36 3.94
C TYR A 280 19.43 -4.64 3.79
N THR A 281 19.57 -5.36 4.90
CA THR A 281 20.15 -6.71 4.91
C THR A 281 19.06 -7.75 5.02
N ASN A 282 18.96 -8.64 4.05
CA ASN A 282 18.05 -9.77 4.11
C ASN A 282 18.57 -10.80 5.12
N GLU A 283 17.83 -11.03 6.20
CA GLU A 283 18.26 -11.94 7.30
C GLU A 283 18.42 -13.40 6.86
N GLN A 284 17.66 -13.84 5.84
CA GLN A 284 17.70 -15.22 5.37
C GLN A 284 18.86 -15.50 4.39
N THR A 285 19.17 -14.51 3.53
CA THR A 285 20.19 -14.67 2.47
C THR A 285 21.48 -13.92 2.77
N SER A 286 21.50 -13.06 3.79
CA SER A 286 22.61 -12.12 4.10
C SER A 286 22.92 -11.16 2.93
N GLU A 287 22.02 -11.04 1.96
CA GLU A 287 22.17 -10.10 0.85
C GLU A 287 21.95 -8.67 1.34
N VAL A 288 22.91 -7.79 1.05
CA VAL A 288 22.83 -6.36 1.35
C VAL A 288 22.37 -5.60 0.13
N SER A 289 21.30 -4.81 0.28
CA SER A 289 20.81 -3.87 -0.74
C SER A 289 21.08 -2.45 -0.26
N THR A 290 21.93 -1.72 -0.96
CA THR A 290 22.27 -0.34 -0.63
C THR A 290 21.07 0.59 -0.77
N GLY A 291 20.91 1.52 0.19
CA GLY A 291 19.89 2.54 0.18
C GLY A 291 20.33 3.87 -0.46
N TYR A 292 19.36 4.78 -0.65
CA TYR A 292 19.66 6.16 -1.07
C TYR A 292 20.53 6.89 -0.06
N ARG A 293 20.28 6.71 1.25
CA ARG A 293 21.08 7.30 2.33
C ARG A 293 22.55 6.89 2.23
N GLU A 294 22.83 5.61 2.11
CA GLU A 294 24.18 5.07 2.02
C GLU A 294 24.86 5.41 0.69
N SER A 295 24.08 5.68 -0.34
CA SER A 295 24.56 6.18 -1.63
C SER A 295 24.82 7.70 -1.64
N GLY A 296 24.70 8.38 -0.48
CA GLY A 296 25.00 9.80 -0.33
C GLY A 296 23.91 10.75 -0.81
N TYR A 297 22.66 10.28 -0.90
CA TYR A 297 21.53 11.15 -1.20
C TYR A 297 21.00 11.83 0.07
N PHE A 298 20.63 13.09 -0.06
CA PHE A 298 19.94 13.83 0.98
C PHE A 298 18.44 13.46 1.02
N PRO A 299 17.82 13.35 2.21
CA PRO A 299 16.40 13.07 2.32
C PRO A 299 15.54 14.13 1.58
N ASP A 300 15.88 15.42 1.70
CA ASP A 300 15.17 16.51 1.00
C ASP A 300 15.23 16.35 -0.52
N ALA A 301 16.37 15.92 -1.07
CA ALA A 301 16.54 15.67 -2.50
C ALA A 301 15.67 14.49 -2.96
N LEU A 302 15.65 13.41 -2.19
CA LEU A 302 14.83 12.24 -2.49
C LEU A 302 13.34 12.58 -2.43
N ILE A 303 12.89 13.27 -1.38
CA ILE A 303 11.50 13.70 -1.20
C ILE A 303 11.06 14.62 -2.34
N ASN A 304 11.88 15.61 -2.70
CA ASN A 304 11.58 16.51 -3.82
C ASN A 304 11.48 15.74 -5.15
N MET A 305 12.42 14.86 -5.44
CA MET A 305 12.40 14.03 -6.64
C MET A 305 11.15 13.13 -6.68
N LEU A 306 10.82 12.44 -5.58
CA LEU A 306 9.65 11.57 -5.49
C LEU A 306 8.34 12.34 -5.61
N SER A 307 8.26 13.58 -5.09
CA SER A 307 7.06 14.40 -5.19
C SER A 307 6.72 14.73 -6.64
N LEU A 308 7.71 15.04 -7.47
CA LEU A 308 7.53 15.36 -8.89
C LEU A 308 7.41 14.11 -9.78
N LEU A 309 7.57 12.93 -9.22
CA LEU A 309 7.44 11.68 -9.96
C LEU A 309 5.96 11.25 -10.06
N GLY A 310 5.23 11.94 -10.91
CA GLY A 310 3.80 11.73 -11.15
C GLY A 310 2.88 12.85 -10.62
N TRP A 311 3.43 13.89 -10.03
CA TRP A 311 2.72 15.11 -9.67
C TRP A 311 3.40 16.31 -10.29
N ASN A 312 2.63 17.39 -10.58
CA ASN A 312 3.13 18.62 -11.18
C ASN A 312 2.58 19.83 -10.41
N PRO A 313 3.42 20.77 -9.95
CA PRO A 313 2.97 21.95 -9.21
C PRO A 313 2.17 22.94 -10.07
N GLY A 314 2.23 22.82 -11.40
CA GLY A 314 1.64 23.76 -12.37
C GLY A 314 2.48 24.99 -12.62
N THR A 315 3.73 24.96 -12.22
CA THR A 315 4.76 25.97 -12.47
C THR A 315 6.02 25.27 -12.97
N GLU A 316 7.03 26.05 -13.39
CA GLU A 316 8.35 25.52 -13.78
C GLU A 316 9.26 25.24 -12.57
N GLN A 317 8.80 25.51 -11.36
CA GLN A 317 9.58 25.28 -10.15
C GLN A 317 9.80 23.78 -9.94
N GLU A 318 11.05 23.39 -9.75
CA GLU A 318 11.44 21.99 -9.49
C GLU A 318 12.03 21.79 -8.08
N LEU A 319 12.59 22.83 -7.45
CA LEU A 319 13.22 22.72 -6.14
C LEU A 319 12.30 23.28 -5.05
N PHE A 320 11.91 22.43 -4.10
CA PHE A 320 11.00 22.75 -3.02
C PHE A 320 11.58 22.35 -1.66
N THR A 321 11.30 23.13 -0.63
CA THR A 321 11.37 22.65 0.75
C THR A 321 10.17 21.73 1.02
N LEU A 322 10.19 20.97 2.12
CA LEU A 322 9.06 20.14 2.50
C LEU A 322 7.79 20.98 2.72
N GLU A 323 7.91 22.16 3.36
CA GLU A 323 6.81 23.11 3.55
C GLU A 323 6.28 23.65 2.21
N GLY A 324 7.19 23.92 1.26
CA GLY A 324 6.83 24.30 -0.10
C GLY A 324 6.06 23.21 -0.83
N LEU A 325 6.44 21.95 -0.66
CA LEU A 325 5.70 20.79 -1.19
C LEU A 325 4.32 20.68 -0.54
N ILE A 326 4.22 20.77 0.80
CA ILE A 326 2.95 20.72 1.53
C ILE A 326 2.01 21.81 1.01
N SER A 327 2.45 23.04 0.88
CA SER A 327 1.61 24.17 0.43
C SER A 327 1.13 24.00 -1.01
N SER A 328 1.96 23.44 -1.89
CA SER A 328 1.69 23.33 -3.33
C SER A 328 0.91 22.07 -3.71
N PHE A 329 1.06 20.97 -2.95
CA PHE A 329 0.54 19.65 -3.30
C PHE A 329 -0.98 19.64 -3.50
N GLY A 330 -1.47 18.87 -4.47
CA GLY A 330 -2.90 18.62 -4.68
C GLY A 330 -3.14 17.41 -5.56
N LEU A 331 -4.13 16.58 -5.20
CA LEU A 331 -4.47 15.34 -5.92
C LEU A 331 -4.91 15.62 -7.37
N SER A 332 -5.59 16.74 -7.61
CA SER A 332 -6.02 17.16 -8.95
C SER A 332 -4.89 17.38 -9.96
N ARG A 333 -3.65 17.51 -9.48
CA ARG A 333 -2.44 17.66 -10.30
C ARG A 333 -1.60 16.39 -10.39
N VAL A 334 -2.08 15.29 -9.85
CA VAL A 334 -1.46 13.97 -10.02
C VAL A 334 -1.79 13.45 -11.41
N SER A 335 -0.76 13.01 -12.14
CA SER A 335 -0.91 12.46 -13.49
C SER A 335 -1.72 11.15 -13.48
N LYS A 336 -2.52 10.93 -14.52
CA LYS A 336 -3.17 9.64 -14.76
C LYS A 336 -2.19 8.58 -15.30
N SER A 337 -1.12 9.01 -15.96
CA SER A 337 -0.14 8.11 -16.58
C SER A 337 1.01 7.81 -15.64
N GLY A 338 1.59 6.63 -15.77
CA GLY A 338 2.80 6.25 -15.05
C GLY A 338 3.96 7.21 -15.28
N ALA A 339 4.69 7.52 -14.22
CA ALA A 339 5.84 8.41 -14.25
C ALA A 339 7.13 7.62 -14.43
N ARG A 340 7.91 7.93 -15.46
CA ARG A 340 9.17 7.26 -15.75
C ARG A 340 10.26 7.74 -14.79
N PHE A 341 10.90 6.80 -14.09
CA PHE A 341 12.08 7.09 -13.28
C PHE A 341 13.26 7.50 -14.16
N SER A 342 14.03 8.49 -13.71
CA SER A 342 15.25 8.95 -14.37
C SER A 342 16.39 9.04 -13.36
N LEU A 343 17.44 8.26 -13.55
CA LEU A 343 18.63 8.28 -12.69
C LEU A 343 19.36 9.64 -12.78
N ASP A 344 19.48 10.21 -13.97
CA ASP A 344 20.15 11.49 -14.17
C ASP A 344 19.42 12.62 -13.45
N LYS A 345 18.08 12.63 -13.54
CA LYS A 345 17.25 13.60 -12.81
C LYS A 345 17.40 13.42 -11.30
N THR A 346 17.47 12.19 -10.81
CA THR A 346 17.68 11.89 -9.39
C THR A 346 19.02 12.41 -8.89
N LYS A 347 20.10 12.18 -9.66
CA LYS A 347 21.45 12.75 -9.36
C LYS A 347 21.45 14.27 -9.40
N TRP A 348 20.77 14.86 -10.38
CA TRP A 348 20.65 16.31 -10.50
C TRP A 348 19.97 16.92 -9.25
N PHE A 349 18.86 16.33 -8.77
CA PHE A 349 18.24 16.79 -7.52
C PHE A 349 19.23 16.76 -6.37
N ASN A 350 19.94 15.65 -6.17
CA ASN A 350 20.90 15.53 -5.08
C ASN A 350 22.01 16.59 -5.17
N GLN A 351 22.53 16.83 -6.37
CA GLN A 351 23.52 17.88 -6.62
C GLN A 351 23.00 19.28 -6.27
N GLN A 352 21.74 19.60 -6.59
CA GLN A 352 21.15 20.90 -6.27
C GLN A 352 21.07 21.13 -4.74
N TYR A 353 20.75 20.07 -3.97
CA TYR A 353 20.72 20.16 -2.50
C TYR A 353 22.13 20.19 -1.90
N LEU A 354 23.09 19.48 -2.49
CA LEU A 354 24.49 19.54 -2.09
C LEU A 354 25.06 20.97 -2.25
N GLN A 355 24.81 21.61 -3.38
CA GLN A 355 25.28 22.97 -3.68
C GLN A 355 24.71 24.05 -2.75
N LYS A 356 23.63 23.77 -2.03
CA LYS A 356 23.05 24.69 -1.04
C LYS A 356 23.69 24.57 0.34
N LYS A 357 24.55 23.58 0.57
CA LYS A 357 25.23 23.37 1.86
C LYS A 357 26.38 24.34 2.02
N THR A 358 26.59 24.82 3.25
CA THR A 358 27.78 25.60 3.58
C THR A 358 29.01 24.70 3.70
N ASP A 359 30.21 25.28 3.64
CA ASP A 359 31.46 24.54 3.79
C ASP A 359 31.52 23.82 5.15
N GLU A 360 30.97 24.42 6.22
CA GLU A 360 30.83 23.80 7.53
C GLU A 360 29.97 22.53 7.45
N GLN A 361 28.78 22.63 6.85
CA GLN A 361 27.86 21.49 6.70
C GLN A 361 28.48 20.38 5.85
N LEU A 362 29.22 20.74 4.79
CA LEU A 362 29.93 19.78 3.94
C LEU A 362 31.07 19.08 4.71
N ALA A 363 31.84 19.84 5.52
CA ALA A 363 32.89 19.29 6.34
C ALA A 363 32.35 18.31 7.41
N GLU A 364 31.23 18.62 8.05
CA GLU A 364 30.57 17.73 9.02
C GLU A 364 30.06 16.44 8.37
N LEU A 365 29.44 16.54 7.19
CA LEU A 365 29.01 15.37 6.41
C LEU A 365 30.20 14.50 6.02
N TYR A 366 31.30 15.11 5.55
CA TYR A 366 32.51 14.41 5.19
C TYR A 366 33.13 13.70 6.37
N LEU A 367 33.21 14.35 7.54
CA LEU A 367 33.68 13.73 8.78
C LEU A 367 32.82 12.52 9.18
N THR A 368 31.51 12.62 9.00
CA THR A 368 30.60 11.50 9.29
C THR A 368 30.93 10.29 8.40
N VAL A 369 31.14 10.52 7.10
CA VAL A 369 31.56 9.45 6.17
C VAL A 369 32.95 8.90 6.55
N LEU A 370 33.92 9.75 6.92
CA LEU A 370 35.24 9.29 7.35
C LEU A 370 35.20 8.39 8.59
N LYS A 371 34.31 8.70 9.56
CA LYS A 371 34.09 7.87 10.74
C LYS A 371 33.67 6.45 10.40
N THR A 372 32.86 6.26 9.36
CA THR A 372 32.42 4.91 8.92
C THR A 372 33.55 4.11 8.26
N LYS A 373 34.65 4.77 7.85
CA LYS A 373 35.79 4.13 7.16
C LYS A 373 36.92 3.66 8.10
N ASN A 374 36.67 3.65 9.41
CA ASN A 374 37.67 3.21 10.44
C ASN A 374 39.02 3.93 10.32
N ILE A 375 39.02 5.21 10.02
CA ILE A 375 40.23 6.02 9.89
C ILE A 375 40.75 6.33 11.29
N GLN A 376 42.03 5.96 11.57
CA GLN A 376 42.66 6.09 12.90
C GLN A 376 42.77 7.54 13.41
N ARG A 377 42.89 8.52 12.49
CA ARG A 377 43.00 9.93 12.85
C ARG A 377 42.10 10.75 11.90
N LEU A 378 41.02 11.25 12.44
CA LEU A 378 40.12 12.14 11.69
C LEU A 378 40.73 13.54 11.57
N PRO A 379 40.61 14.19 10.38
CA PRO A 379 40.99 15.59 10.20
C PRO A 379 40.09 16.52 11.00
N SER A 380 40.59 17.73 11.33
CA SER A 380 39.73 18.78 11.90
C SER A 380 38.79 19.35 10.83
N ILE A 381 37.66 19.95 11.27
CA ILE A 381 36.73 20.66 10.36
C ILE A 381 37.46 21.73 9.58
N ASP A 382 38.31 22.54 10.21
CA ASP A 382 39.07 23.62 9.56
C ASP A 382 40.03 23.09 8.47
N TYR A 383 40.65 21.92 8.70
CA TYR A 383 41.48 21.28 7.68
C TYR A 383 40.65 20.77 6.48
N ILE A 384 39.43 20.29 6.71
CA ILE A 384 38.57 19.84 5.62
C ILE A 384 38.05 21.00 4.77
N LYS A 385 37.86 22.16 5.40
CA LYS A 385 37.40 23.40 4.71
C LYS A 385 38.50 24.11 3.91
N SER A 386 39.79 23.87 4.23
CA SER A 386 40.93 24.44 3.52
C SER A 386 41.24 23.70 2.22
#